data_a2c33b1897239286ae257d207b7964ce
#
_entry.id   a2c33b1897239286ae257d207b7964ce
#
_cell.length_a   1.000
_cell.length_b   1.000
_cell.length_c   1.000
_cell.angle_alpha   90.00
_cell.angle_beta   90.00
_cell.angle_gamma   90.00
#
_symmetry.space_group_name_H-M   'P 1'
#
loop_
_entity.id
_entity.type
_entity.pdbx_description
1 polymer ?
#
loop_
_entity_poly.entity_id
_entity_poly.type
_entity_poly.pdbx_seq_one_letter_code
_entity_poly.pdbx_strand_id
1 'polypeptide(L)'
;LYMRGGEISGNRASQEGGAVHVLDKDCQFFLYDGKITGNTSGDGGAIYLNQEPSWLIMQGGEISGNTATGNGGGVYIYRTGSVCQLYSGKIENNKASGNGGGIYINPSNSGQLRIGNKPLVQNNTVSGKANNVYLPSGKTLTIEIGMSKGASIGVTTANIRYPVAFSNNYKKDYANYFFADDANAHVEYRDDQKLYLVSGAVARPLTVTFDPNGGTLAEADRTRSLMTGEPYGTLPVPSYAGYDFAGWYTEKGGGTEIKENTTVTVFGTQTLYAHWTPIHVHAYTQQVQKPEAMKTPADCTNNAVYYLSCACGEVSTNDADTFTAANTALDHDWGKWT
;
A
#
# COMPACT_ATOMS: atom_id res chain seq x y z
N LEU A 1 -22.88 -16.98 7.34
CA LEU A 1 -21.98 -16.21 8.21
C LEU A 1 -22.30 -14.73 8.09
N TYR A 2 -22.29 -14.03 9.23
CA TYR A 2 -22.53 -12.57 9.28
C TYR A 2 -21.38 -11.89 10.03
N MET A 3 -20.76 -10.89 9.42
CA MET A 3 -19.76 -10.02 10.04
C MET A 3 -20.34 -8.61 10.17
N ARG A 4 -20.49 -8.13 11.41
CA ARG A 4 -21.10 -6.83 11.74
C ARG A 4 -20.14 -5.90 12.47
N GLY A 5 -18.84 -6.23 12.42
CA GLY A 5 -17.73 -5.50 13.05
C GLY A 5 -16.60 -6.46 13.37
N GLY A 6 -15.57 -5.97 14.05
CA GLY A 6 -14.38 -6.75 14.38
C GLY A 6 -13.41 -6.89 13.20
N GLU A 7 -12.45 -7.81 13.35
CA GLU A 7 -11.36 -7.96 12.39
C GLU A 7 -11.00 -9.44 12.17
N ILE A 8 -10.79 -9.82 10.90
CA ILE A 8 -10.19 -11.10 10.51
C ILE A 8 -8.86 -10.76 9.83
N SER A 9 -7.73 -10.95 10.53
CA SER A 9 -6.46 -10.46 10.05
C SER A 9 -5.30 -11.44 10.23
N GLY A 10 -4.28 -11.29 9.38
CA GLY A 10 -3.01 -12.00 9.48
C GLY A 10 -3.09 -13.52 9.26
N ASN A 11 -4.20 -14.04 8.76
CA ASN A 11 -4.36 -15.48 8.51
C ASN A 11 -3.65 -15.90 7.22
N ARG A 12 -3.24 -17.16 7.18
CA ARG A 12 -2.54 -17.74 6.04
C ARG A 12 -3.16 -19.08 5.64
N ALA A 13 -3.66 -19.16 4.43
CA ALA A 13 -4.04 -20.40 3.78
C ALA A 13 -2.99 -20.78 2.71
N SER A 14 -2.76 -22.07 2.52
CA SER A 14 -1.80 -22.53 1.51
C SER A 14 -2.36 -22.46 0.09
N GLN A 15 -3.67 -22.55 -0.08
CA GLN A 15 -4.33 -22.62 -1.39
C GLN A 15 -5.39 -21.53 -1.57
N GLU A 16 -6.47 -21.53 -0.83
CA GLU A 16 -7.67 -20.76 -1.15
C GLU A 16 -8.23 -20.04 0.09
N GLY A 17 -8.62 -18.78 -0.08
CA GLY A 17 -9.34 -18.00 0.93
C GLY A 17 -8.56 -17.77 2.23
N GLY A 18 -7.67 -16.76 2.24
CA GLY A 18 -6.82 -16.49 3.41
C GLY A 18 -7.59 -16.21 4.70
N ALA A 19 -8.72 -15.55 4.62
CA ALA A 19 -9.62 -15.26 5.75
C ALA A 19 -10.90 -16.11 5.70
N VAL A 20 -11.55 -16.19 4.52
CA VAL A 20 -12.84 -16.85 4.36
C VAL A 20 -12.84 -17.67 3.09
N HIS A 21 -13.19 -18.95 3.22
CA HIS A 21 -13.46 -19.84 2.11
C HIS A 21 -14.94 -20.25 2.15
N VAL A 22 -15.73 -19.84 1.17
CA VAL A 22 -17.14 -20.21 1.04
C VAL A 22 -17.21 -21.50 0.22
N LEU A 23 -17.24 -22.63 0.87
CA LEU A 23 -16.98 -23.96 0.30
C LEU A 23 -18.26 -24.73 -0.08
N ASP A 24 -19.37 -24.53 0.63
CA ASP A 24 -20.58 -25.30 0.45
C ASP A 24 -21.66 -24.56 -0.34
N LYS A 25 -22.53 -25.37 -0.97
CA LYS A 25 -23.70 -24.90 -1.70
C LYS A 25 -24.62 -24.08 -0.78
N ASP A 26 -25.22 -23.04 -1.35
CA ASP A 26 -26.15 -22.13 -0.67
C ASP A 26 -25.54 -21.35 0.51
N CYS A 27 -24.21 -21.40 0.69
CA CYS A 27 -23.53 -20.66 1.71
C CYS A 27 -23.40 -19.17 1.35
N GLN A 28 -23.67 -18.32 2.37
CA GLN A 28 -23.63 -16.88 2.21
C GLN A 28 -22.74 -16.28 3.29
N PHE A 29 -21.84 -15.38 2.87
CA PHE A 29 -21.09 -14.54 3.77
C PHE A 29 -21.55 -13.08 3.61
N PHE A 30 -22.14 -12.54 4.68
CA PHE A 30 -22.56 -11.15 4.77
C PHE A 30 -21.53 -10.32 5.50
N LEU A 31 -20.99 -9.31 4.83
CA LEU A 31 -20.11 -8.30 5.41
C LEU A 31 -20.85 -6.97 5.50
N TYR A 32 -21.33 -6.63 6.69
CA TYR A 32 -22.02 -5.37 6.99
C TYR A 32 -21.04 -4.30 7.48
N ASP A 33 -20.06 -4.69 8.28
CA ASP A 33 -19.03 -3.84 8.86
C ASP A 33 -17.86 -4.70 9.35
N GLY A 34 -16.74 -4.07 9.71
CA GLY A 34 -15.51 -4.72 10.16
C GLY A 34 -14.45 -4.77 9.07
N LYS A 35 -13.32 -5.43 9.37
CA LYS A 35 -12.13 -5.45 8.52
C LYS A 35 -11.66 -6.87 8.25
N ILE A 36 -11.31 -7.14 7.00
CA ILE A 36 -10.61 -8.35 6.58
C ILE A 36 -9.29 -7.90 5.97
N THR A 37 -8.17 -8.04 6.72
CA THR A 37 -6.93 -7.37 6.37
C THR A 37 -5.69 -8.22 6.60
N GLY A 38 -4.66 -8.03 5.74
CA GLY A 38 -3.35 -8.69 5.92
C GLY A 38 -3.38 -10.21 5.80
N ASN A 39 -4.44 -10.80 5.23
CA ASN A 39 -4.52 -12.24 5.03
C ASN A 39 -3.82 -12.65 3.73
N THR A 40 -3.33 -13.89 3.68
CA THR A 40 -2.57 -14.40 2.52
C THR A 40 -3.04 -15.79 2.11
N SER A 41 -3.06 -16.05 0.78
CA SER A 41 -3.38 -17.37 0.23
C SER A 41 -2.77 -17.59 -1.16
N GLY A 42 -3.00 -18.77 -1.73
CA GLY A 42 -2.77 -19.04 -3.14
C GLY A 42 -3.68 -18.19 -4.00
N ASP A 43 -4.98 -18.40 -3.92
CA ASP A 43 -6.03 -17.63 -4.58
C ASP A 43 -7.03 -17.06 -3.56
N GLY A 44 -7.60 -15.89 -3.85
CA GLY A 44 -8.51 -15.20 -2.94
C GLY A 44 -7.82 -14.81 -1.63
N GLY A 45 -6.88 -13.87 -1.67
CA GLY A 45 -6.07 -13.47 -0.51
C GLY A 45 -6.87 -13.25 0.76
N ALA A 46 -8.06 -12.65 0.66
CA ALA A 46 -9.03 -12.59 1.74
C ALA A 46 -10.14 -13.65 1.57
N ILE A 47 -10.86 -13.65 0.45
CA ILE A 47 -12.09 -14.42 0.28
C ILE A 47 -12.05 -15.24 -1.02
N TYR A 48 -12.47 -16.50 -0.91
CA TYR A 48 -12.60 -17.42 -2.05
C TYR A 48 -14.03 -17.98 -2.11
N LEU A 49 -14.70 -17.87 -3.27
CA LEU A 49 -16.06 -18.37 -3.49
C LEU A 49 -16.01 -19.61 -4.41
N ASN A 50 -16.27 -20.81 -3.87
CA ASN A 50 -15.97 -22.08 -4.53
C ASN A 50 -17.18 -22.95 -4.87
N GLN A 51 -18.40 -22.60 -4.55
CA GLN A 51 -19.55 -23.50 -4.79
C GLN A 51 -20.69 -22.81 -5.55
N GLU A 52 -21.55 -23.65 -6.12
CA GLU A 52 -22.74 -23.24 -6.88
C GLU A 52 -24.03 -23.58 -6.11
N PRO A 53 -24.75 -22.56 -5.64
CA PRO A 53 -24.36 -21.16 -5.53
C PRO A 53 -23.63 -20.86 -4.20
N SER A 54 -22.75 -19.89 -4.23
CA SER A 54 -22.14 -19.28 -3.02
C SER A 54 -22.11 -17.77 -3.15
N TRP A 55 -22.29 -17.04 -2.03
CA TRP A 55 -22.39 -15.61 -2.08
C TRP A 55 -21.45 -14.90 -1.09
N LEU A 56 -20.83 -13.84 -1.58
CA LEU A 56 -20.39 -12.73 -0.76
C LEU A 56 -21.38 -11.58 -0.96
N ILE A 57 -21.99 -11.09 0.12
CA ILE A 57 -22.87 -9.92 0.12
C ILE A 57 -22.20 -8.85 0.99
N MET A 58 -21.64 -7.83 0.34
CA MET A 58 -20.95 -6.74 1.01
C MET A 58 -21.82 -5.50 1.02
N GLN A 59 -22.27 -5.08 2.19
CA GLN A 59 -23.07 -3.88 2.44
C GLN A 59 -22.29 -2.79 3.18
N GLY A 60 -21.08 -3.07 3.60
CA GLY A 60 -20.17 -2.20 4.32
C GLY A 60 -18.85 -2.90 4.58
N GLY A 61 -18.09 -2.42 5.55
CA GLY A 61 -16.80 -3.00 5.95
C GLY A 61 -15.68 -2.78 4.93
N GLU A 62 -14.55 -3.43 5.19
CA GLU A 62 -13.31 -3.22 4.44
C GLU A 62 -12.58 -4.56 4.21
N ILE A 63 -12.16 -4.79 2.97
CA ILE A 63 -11.27 -5.89 2.57
C ILE A 63 -10.00 -5.23 2.03
N SER A 64 -8.91 -5.20 2.83
CA SER A 64 -7.73 -4.42 2.46
C SER A 64 -6.41 -5.09 2.84
N GLY A 65 -5.36 -4.78 2.09
CA GLY A 65 -4.01 -5.25 2.39
C GLY A 65 -3.82 -6.77 2.31
N ASN A 66 -4.76 -7.52 1.70
CA ASN A 66 -4.65 -8.96 1.55
C ASN A 66 -3.82 -9.32 0.31
N THR A 67 -3.20 -10.50 0.31
CA THR A 67 -2.29 -10.92 -0.75
C THR A 67 -2.62 -12.32 -1.25
N ALA A 68 -2.75 -12.45 -2.57
CA ALA A 68 -2.78 -13.74 -3.26
C ALA A 68 -1.49 -13.98 -4.04
N THR A 69 -0.91 -15.17 -3.93
CA THR A 69 0.23 -15.57 -4.80
C THR A 69 -0.24 -15.99 -6.20
N GLY A 70 -1.53 -16.20 -6.39
CA GLY A 70 -2.24 -16.40 -7.65
C GLY A 70 -3.14 -15.18 -7.95
N ASN A 71 -4.45 -15.42 -8.01
CA ASN A 71 -5.46 -14.43 -8.43
C ASN A 71 -6.35 -13.98 -7.27
N GLY A 72 -6.98 -12.80 -7.43
CA GLY A 72 -7.95 -12.26 -6.48
C GLY A 72 -7.31 -11.91 -5.14
N GLY A 73 -6.49 -10.86 -5.08
CA GLY A 73 -5.85 -10.43 -3.83
C GLY A 73 -6.85 -10.16 -2.70
N GLY A 74 -7.97 -9.54 -3.01
CA GLY A 74 -9.13 -9.43 -2.11
C GLY A 74 -10.09 -10.60 -2.26
N VAL A 75 -10.73 -10.75 -3.42
CA VAL A 75 -11.80 -11.72 -3.65
C VAL A 75 -11.57 -12.52 -4.92
N TYR A 76 -11.72 -13.83 -4.85
CA TYR A 76 -11.77 -14.70 -6.01
C TYR A 76 -13.15 -15.34 -6.18
N ILE A 77 -13.82 -15.10 -7.31
CA ILE A 77 -15.09 -15.71 -7.69
C ILE A 77 -14.78 -16.88 -8.64
N TYR A 78 -14.79 -18.09 -8.11
CA TYR A 78 -14.29 -19.27 -8.82
C TYR A 78 -15.37 -20.05 -9.58
N ARG A 79 -16.44 -20.51 -8.94
CA ARG A 79 -17.40 -21.44 -9.54
C ARG A 79 -18.54 -20.75 -10.28
N THR A 80 -19.16 -21.50 -11.21
CA THR A 80 -20.47 -21.16 -11.77
C THR A 80 -21.48 -20.93 -10.67
N GLY A 81 -22.32 -19.92 -10.78
CA GLY A 81 -23.31 -19.56 -9.76
C GLY A 81 -22.77 -18.86 -8.52
N SER A 82 -21.44 -18.78 -8.34
CA SER A 82 -20.86 -17.94 -7.30
C SER A 82 -21.11 -16.46 -7.60
N VAL A 83 -21.54 -15.70 -6.61
CA VAL A 83 -21.92 -14.30 -6.77
C VAL A 83 -21.24 -13.43 -5.70
N CYS A 84 -20.54 -12.41 -6.13
CA CYS A 84 -20.14 -11.30 -5.28
C CYS A 84 -21.10 -10.15 -5.51
N GLN A 85 -21.89 -9.81 -4.48
CA GLN A 85 -22.75 -8.63 -4.45
C GLN A 85 -22.08 -7.52 -3.66
N LEU A 86 -21.73 -6.43 -4.31
CA LEU A 86 -20.98 -5.34 -3.73
C LEU A 86 -21.82 -4.06 -3.79
N TYR A 87 -22.47 -3.71 -2.69
CA TYR A 87 -23.37 -2.56 -2.59
C TYR A 87 -22.76 -1.38 -1.85
N SER A 88 -21.81 -1.63 -0.95
CA SER A 88 -21.08 -0.61 -0.20
C SER A 88 -19.82 -1.22 0.39
N GLY A 89 -19.00 -0.40 1.07
CA GLY A 89 -17.73 -0.84 1.65
C GLY A 89 -16.55 -0.68 0.70
N LYS A 90 -15.38 -1.18 1.10
CA LYS A 90 -14.12 -0.96 0.43
C LYS A 90 -13.38 -2.26 0.14
N ILE A 91 -12.87 -2.39 -1.08
CA ILE A 91 -11.90 -3.41 -1.46
C ILE A 91 -10.68 -2.65 -2.00
N GLU A 92 -9.68 -2.46 -1.18
CA GLU A 92 -8.55 -1.59 -1.52
C GLU A 92 -7.20 -2.12 -1.01
N ASN A 93 -6.11 -1.71 -1.66
CA ASN A 93 -4.74 -2.06 -1.28
C ASN A 93 -4.45 -3.58 -1.24
N ASN A 94 -5.27 -4.40 -1.91
CA ASN A 94 -5.00 -5.83 -2.03
C ASN A 94 -4.04 -6.10 -3.18
N LYS A 95 -3.28 -7.20 -3.09
CA LYS A 95 -2.23 -7.56 -4.03
C LYS A 95 -2.43 -8.97 -4.56
N ALA A 96 -2.23 -9.17 -5.86
CA ALA A 96 -2.17 -10.49 -6.47
C ALA A 96 -0.90 -10.61 -7.35
N SER A 97 -0.40 -11.83 -7.52
CA SER A 97 0.69 -12.09 -8.49
C SER A 97 0.15 -12.41 -9.88
N GLY A 98 -1.07 -12.95 -9.96
CA GLY A 98 -1.79 -13.23 -11.21
C GLY A 98 -2.65 -12.04 -11.66
N ASN A 99 -3.95 -12.13 -11.56
CA ASN A 99 -4.91 -11.09 -11.97
C ASN A 99 -5.88 -10.73 -10.84
N GLY A 100 -6.52 -9.56 -10.94
CA GLY A 100 -7.51 -9.11 -9.97
C GLY A 100 -6.88 -8.85 -8.60
N GLY A 101 -6.05 -7.82 -8.49
CA GLY A 101 -5.52 -7.41 -7.18
C GLY A 101 -6.65 -7.20 -6.17
N GLY A 102 -7.77 -6.63 -6.58
CA GLY A 102 -9.00 -6.53 -5.78
C GLY A 102 -9.92 -7.74 -5.96
N ILE A 103 -10.51 -7.87 -7.13
CA ILE A 103 -11.50 -8.91 -7.46
C ILE A 103 -11.10 -9.62 -8.74
N TYR A 104 -11.12 -10.95 -8.71
CA TYR A 104 -10.90 -11.80 -9.88
C TYR A 104 -12.12 -12.69 -10.15
N ILE A 105 -12.54 -12.76 -11.41
CA ILE A 105 -13.59 -13.69 -11.87
C ILE A 105 -12.94 -14.78 -12.72
N ASN A 106 -13.22 -16.04 -12.41
CA ASN A 106 -12.68 -17.16 -13.18
C ASN A 106 -13.24 -17.15 -14.62
N PRO A 107 -12.39 -17.20 -15.66
CA PRO A 107 -12.84 -17.19 -17.05
C PRO A 107 -13.65 -18.43 -17.46
N SER A 108 -13.33 -19.59 -16.88
CA SER A 108 -13.92 -20.88 -17.26
C SER A 108 -15.31 -21.12 -16.66
N ASN A 109 -15.75 -20.28 -15.73
CA ASN A 109 -16.99 -20.44 -14.98
C ASN A 109 -17.91 -19.21 -15.11
N SER A 110 -19.18 -19.37 -14.78
CA SER A 110 -20.19 -18.29 -14.84
C SER A 110 -20.37 -17.56 -13.52
N GLY A 111 -19.29 -17.34 -12.79
CA GLY A 111 -19.27 -16.50 -11.60
C GLY A 111 -19.66 -15.04 -11.95
N GLN A 112 -20.34 -14.36 -11.05
CA GLN A 112 -20.91 -13.03 -11.29
C GLN A 112 -20.41 -12.00 -10.26
N LEU A 113 -20.08 -10.82 -10.74
CA LEU A 113 -19.93 -9.63 -9.92
C LEU A 113 -21.15 -8.73 -10.15
N ARG A 114 -21.93 -8.49 -9.10
CA ARG A 114 -23.09 -7.59 -9.09
C ARG A 114 -22.79 -6.42 -8.18
N ILE A 115 -23.05 -5.23 -8.63
CA ILE A 115 -22.71 -4.00 -7.92
C ILE A 115 -23.90 -3.06 -7.83
N GLY A 116 -23.82 -2.11 -6.92
CA GLY A 116 -24.78 -1.02 -6.80
C GLY A 116 -24.42 -0.08 -5.66
N ASN A 117 -25.20 0.95 -5.45
CA ASN A 117 -25.03 1.96 -4.42
C ASN A 117 -23.63 2.63 -4.45
N LYS A 118 -22.76 2.50 -3.42
CA LYS A 118 -21.51 3.28 -3.29
C LYS A 118 -20.25 2.45 -2.91
N PRO A 119 -19.94 1.37 -3.62
CA PRO A 119 -18.72 0.61 -3.34
C PRO A 119 -17.46 1.34 -3.78
N LEU A 120 -16.36 1.06 -3.11
CA LEU A 120 -15.01 1.50 -3.49
C LEU A 120 -14.15 0.28 -3.82
N VAL A 121 -13.66 0.18 -5.07
CA VAL A 121 -12.71 -0.85 -5.49
C VAL A 121 -11.55 -0.16 -6.21
N GLN A 122 -10.51 0.15 -5.44
CA GLN A 122 -9.41 0.98 -5.93
C GLN A 122 -8.08 0.59 -5.26
N ASN A 123 -6.97 1.07 -5.83
CA ASN A 123 -5.62 0.87 -5.28
C ASN A 123 -5.21 -0.60 -5.14
N ASN A 124 -5.93 -1.52 -5.78
CA ASN A 124 -5.54 -2.93 -5.80
C ASN A 124 -4.57 -3.17 -6.96
N THR A 125 -3.57 -4.03 -6.75
CA THR A 125 -2.46 -4.14 -7.69
C THR A 125 -2.09 -5.57 -8.05
N VAL A 126 -1.53 -5.71 -9.26
CA VAL A 126 -0.81 -6.90 -9.72
C VAL A 126 0.59 -6.44 -10.15
N SER A 127 1.63 -6.96 -9.51
CA SER A 127 3.02 -6.55 -9.78
C SER A 127 3.22 -5.02 -9.74
N GLY A 128 2.57 -4.35 -8.80
CA GLY A 128 2.64 -2.89 -8.61
C GLY A 128 1.81 -2.06 -9.59
N LYS A 129 1.10 -2.66 -10.54
CA LYS A 129 0.21 -1.98 -11.49
C LYS A 129 -1.25 -2.11 -11.03
N ALA A 130 -2.05 -1.06 -11.26
CA ALA A 130 -3.48 -1.08 -10.96
C ALA A 130 -4.17 -2.28 -11.63
N ASN A 131 -4.93 -3.03 -10.86
CA ASN A 131 -5.71 -4.18 -11.33
C ASN A 131 -6.82 -4.45 -10.32
N ASN A 132 -7.86 -3.61 -10.35
CA ASN A 132 -8.88 -3.59 -9.30
C ASN A 132 -9.92 -4.70 -9.50
N VAL A 133 -10.76 -4.59 -10.50
CA VAL A 133 -11.67 -5.66 -10.92
C VAL A 133 -11.16 -6.22 -12.24
N TYR A 134 -10.72 -7.46 -12.25
CA TYR A 134 -10.30 -8.12 -13.48
C TYR A 134 -11.46 -8.88 -14.11
N LEU A 135 -11.83 -8.47 -15.32
CA LEU A 135 -12.86 -9.12 -16.15
C LEU A 135 -12.20 -9.93 -17.28
N PRO A 136 -12.30 -11.26 -17.24
CA PRO A 136 -11.85 -12.12 -18.34
C PRO A 136 -12.58 -11.80 -19.65
N SER A 137 -12.04 -12.27 -20.77
CA SER A 137 -12.64 -12.10 -22.09
C SER A 137 -14.12 -12.56 -22.11
N GLY A 138 -15.00 -11.72 -22.59
CA GLY A 138 -16.45 -11.98 -22.67
C GLY A 138 -17.20 -11.91 -21.32
N LYS A 139 -16.52 -11.60 -20.21
CA LYS A 139 -17.19 -11.38 -18.93
C LYS A 139 -17.51 -9.90 -18.72
N THR A 140 -18.64 -9.66 -18.07
CA THR A 140 -19.13 -8.33 -17.70
C THR A 140 -19.59 -8.34 -16.26
N LEU A 141 -19.53 -7.19 -15.60
CA LEU A 141 -20.21 -7.01 -14.33
C LEU A 141 -21.68 -6.59 -14.55
N THR A 142 -22.49 -6.79 -13.53
CA THR A 142 -23.91 -6.37 -13.55
C THR A 142 -24.11 -5.29 -12.50
N ILE A 143 -24.69 -4.14 -12.88
CA ILE A 143 -25.18 -3.15 -11.92
C ILE A 143 -26.61 -3.52 -11.57
N GLU A 144 -26.84 -4.04 -10.41
CA GLU A 144 -28.11 -4.62 -9.99
C GLU A 144 -29.05 -3.57 -9.39
N ILE A 145 -28.49 -2.63 -8.65
CA ILE A 145 -29.18 -1.47 -8.09
C ILE A 145 -28.45 -0.17 -8.46
N GLY A 146 -29.14 0.96 -8.38
CA GLY A 146 -28.59 2.23 -8.79
C GLY A 146 -27.28 2.60 -8.10
N MET A 147 -26.33 3.13 -8.86
CA MET A 147 -25.09 3.69 -8.35
C MET A 147 -25.32 5.08 -7.75
N SER A 148 -24.57 5.45 -6.73
CA SER A 148 -24.68 6.72 -6.03
C SER A 148 -23.34 7.40 -5.82
N LYS A 149 -23.38 8.70 -5.53
CA LYS A 149 -22.18 9.52 -5.29
C LYS A 149 -21.30 8.89 -4.20
N GLY A 150 -20.01 8.80 -4.48
CA GLY A 150 -19.03 8.17 -3.63
C GLY A 150 -18.64 6.75 -4.06
N ALA A 151 -19.29 6.17 -5.07
CA ALA A 151 -18.81 4.95 -5.72
C ALA A 151 -17.57 5.23 -6.56
N SER A 152 -16.61 4.30 -6.58
CA SER A 152 -15.41 4.38 -7.44
C SER A 152 -14.85 2.98 -7.66
N ILE A 153 -14.86 2.52 -8.91
CA ILE A 153 -14.53 1.13 -9.26
C ILE A 153 -13.54 1.10 -10.42
N GLY A 154 -12.34 0.60 -10.18
CA GLY A 154 -11.36 0.34 -11.21
C GLY A 154 -11.66 -0.95 -11.97
N VAL A 155 -11.49 -0.93 -13.28
CA VAL A 155 -11.75 -2.07 -14.16
C VAL A 155 -10.55 -2.35 -15.05
N THR A 156 -10.12 -3.59 -15.04
CA THR A 156 -9.17 -4.20 -15.98
C THR A 156 -9.89 -5.27 -16.81
N THR A 157 -9.69 -5.30 -18.10
CA THR A 157 -10.22 -6.37 -18.97
C THR A 157 -9.07 -7.19 -19.56
N ALA A 158 -9.29 -8.49 -19.75
CA ALA A 158 -8.30 -9.38 -20.40
C ALA A 158 -8.01 -8.94 -21.84
N ASN A 159 -8.99 -8.34 -22.51
CA ASN A 159 -8.81 -7.81 -23.85
C ASN A 159 -8.42 -6.32 -23.74
N ILE A 160 -7.24 -5.98 -24.26
CA ILE A 160 -6.73 -4.60 -24.35
C ILE A 160 -6.95 -3.98 -25.74
N ARG A 161 -7.67 -4.67 -26.64
CA ARG A 161 -8.06 -4.10 -27.94
C ARG A 161 -9.39 -3.36 -27.77
N TYR A 162 -9.29 -2.12 -27.34
CA TYR A 162 -10.46 -1.27 -27.12
C TYR A 162 -11.20 -0.95 -28.42
N PRO A 163 -12.55 -0.73 -28.39
CA PRO A 163 -13.40 -0.66 -27.20
C PRO A 163 -13.82 -2.05 -26.66
N VAL A 164 -13.91 -2.19 -25.35
CA VAL A 164 -14.34 -3.43 -24.67
C VAL A 164 -15.51 -3.12 -23.74
N ALA A 165 -16.66 -3.72 -23.99
CA ALA A 165 -17.81 -3.65 -23.08
C ALA A 165 -17.50 -4.40 -21.78
N PHE A 166 -17.74 -3.78 -20.63
CA PHE A 166 -17.50 -4.39 -19.33
C PHE A 166 -18.71 -4.43 -18.40
N SER A 167 -19.82 -3.80 -18.80
CA SER A 167 -21.08 -3.89 -18.04
C SER A 167 -22.25 -4.21 -18.95
N ASN A 168 -23.29 -4.80 -18.39
CA ASN A 168 -24.60 -4.95 -18.98
C ASN A 168 -25.53 -3.93 -18.32
N ASN A 169 -26.33 -3.21 -19.13
CA ASN A 169 -27.44 -2.39 -18.65
C ASN A 169 -27.06 -1.08 -17.98
N TYR A 170 -27.18 0.16 -18.65
CA TYR A 170 -27.15 1.26 -17.76
C TYR A 170 -27.42 2.67 -18.27
N LYS A 171 -27.48 3.52 -17.19
CA LYS A 171 -27.65 4.96 -17.32
C LYS A 171 -26.30 5.60 -17.62
N LYS A 172 -26.30 6.60 -18.47
CA LYS A 172 -25.10 7.36 -18.88
C LYS A 172 -24.26 7.85 -17.70
N ASP A 173 -24.92 8.34 -16.66
CA ASP A 173 -24.23 8.90 -15.48
C ASP A 173 -23.41 7.89 -14.69
N TYR A 174 -23.66 6.60 -14.88
CA TYR A 174 -22.90 5.55 -14.18
C TYR A 174 -21.45 5.43 -14.68
N ALA A 175 -21.15 5.93 -15.88
CA ALA A 175 -19.77 6.04 -16.34
C ALA A 175 -18.87 6.80 -15.36
N ASN A 176 -19.41 7.76 -14.61
CA ASN A 176 -18.67 8.56 -13.65
C ASN A 176 -18.19 7.79 -12.40
N TYR A 177 -18.72 6.59 -12.16
CA TYR A 177 -18.37 5.74 -11.02
C TYR A 177 -17.35 4.65 -11.35
N PHE A 178 -16.92 4.58 -12.60
CA PHE A 178 -15.94 3.61 -13.08
C PHE A 178 -14.73 4.28 -13.68
N PHE A 179 -13.62 3.55 -13.66
CA PHE A 179 -12.41 3.98 -14.31
C PHE A 179 -11.62 2.79 -14.90
N ALA A 180 -10.85 3.08 -15.93
CA ALA A 180 -9.90 2.14 -16.46
C ALA A 180 -8.68 2.05 -15.52
N ASP A 181 -8.21 0.85 -15.23
CA ASP A 181 -6.92 0.62 -14.56
C ASP A 181 -5.76 0.88 -15.53
N ASP A 182 -5.98 0.78 -16.83
CA ASP A 182 -5.05 1.19 -17.87
C ASP A 182 -5.09 2.72 -18.02
N ALA A 183 -3.95 3.38 -17.77
CA ALA A 183 -3.81 4.83 -17.89
C ALA A 183 -4.05 5.36 -19.32
N ASN A 184 -3.96 4.50 -20.34
CA ASN A 184 -4.22 4.84 -21.73
C ASN A 184 -5.66 4.55 -22.15
N ALA A 185 -6.56 4.31 -21.21
CA ALA A 185 -7.97 4.04 -21.46
C ALA A 185 -8.88 4.85 -20.53
N HIS A 186 -10.10 5.01 -20.93
CA HIS A 186 -11.14 5.64 -20.13
C HIS A 186 -12.48 4.92 -20.29
N VAL A 187 -13.48 5.30 -19.49
CA VAL A 187 -14.81 4.73 -19.51
C VAL A 187 -15.74 5.60 -20.34
N GLU A 188 -16.46 4.99 -21.27
CA GLU A 188 -17.54 5.62 -22.05
C GLU A 188 -18.86 4.85 -21.91
N TYR A 189 -19.95 5.57 -21.91
CA TYR A 189 -21.29 5.03 -22.13
C TYR A 189 -21.65 5.13 -23.62
N ARG A 190 -22.25 4.07 -24.18
CA ARG A 190 -22.66 4.03 -25.57
C ARG A 190 -24.16 3.78 -25.74
N ASP A 191 -24.66 4.02 -26.97
CA ASP A 191 -26.09 3.96 -27.32
C ASP A 191 -26.71 2.56 -27.13
N ASP A 192 -25.91 1.50 -27.10
CA ASP A 192 -26.33 0.15 -26.75
C ASP A 192 -26.52 -0.08 -25.24
N GLN A 193 -26.51 1.00 -24.47
CA GLN A 193 -26.72 1.03 -23.02
C GLN A 193 -25.69 0.26 -22.22
N LYS A 194 -24.43 0.22 -22.68
CA LYS A 194 -23.31 -0.41 -21.99
C LYS A 194 -22.20 0.58 -21.66
N LEU A 195 -21.41 0.22 -20.67
CA LEU A 195 -20.17 0.90 -20.36
C LEU A 195 -19.01 0.17 -21.04
N TYR A 196 -18.12 0.95 -21.62
CA TYR A 196 -16.96 0.48 -22.36
C TYR A 196 -15.66 1.05 -21.79
N LEU A 197 -14.61 0.25 -21.81
CA LEU A 197 -13.25 0.79 -21.82
C LEU A 197 -12.89 1.17 -23.24
N VAL A 198 -12.36 2.37 -23.41
CA VAL A 198 -12.04 2.97 -24.72
C VAL A 198 -10.63 3.53 -24.69
N SER A 199 -9.89 3.46 -25.81
CA SER A 199 -8.55 4.03 -25.93
C SER A 199 -8.55 5.54 -25.73
N GLY A 200 -7.52 6.05 -25.11
CA GLY A 200 -7.30 7.47 -24.83
C GLY A 200 -7.33 7.78 -23.35
N ALA A 201 -6.30 8.45 -22.89
CA ALA A 201 -6.22 8.91 -21.51
C ALA A 201 -7.17 10.09 -21.30
N VAL A 202 -7.92 10.07 -20.20
CA VAL A 202 -8.66 11.24 -19.70
C VAL A 202 -8.11 11.59 -18.33
N ALA A 203 -7.63 12.81 -18.17
CA ALA A 203 -7.16 13.31 -16.89
C ALA A 203 -8.29 13.26 -15.84
N ARG A 204 -8.00 12.69 -14.68
CA ARG A 204 -8.96 12.47 -13.58
C ARG A 204 -8.48 13.09 -12.30
N PRO A 205 -9.37 13.67 -11.48
CA PRO A 205 -8.97 14.28 -10.23
C PRO A 205 -8.53 13.24 -9.19
N LEU A 206 -7.45 13.57 -8.48
CA LEU A 206 -6.96 12.90 -7.30
C LEU A 206 -6.92 13.90 -6.15
N THR A 207 -7.49 13.53 -5.00
CA THR A 207 -7.24 14.23 -3.73
C THR A 207 -6.21 13.45 -2.94
N VAL A 208 -5.03 14.01 -2.76
CA VAL A 208 -3.97 13.44 -1.92
C VAL A 208 -4.14 13.98 -0.51
N THR A 209 -4.11 13.08 0.48
CA THR A 209 -4.00 13.42 1.90
C THR A 209 -2.60 13.06 2.38
N PHE A 210 -1.91 13.99 3.01
CA PHE A 210 -0.59 13.81 3.62
C PHE A 210 -0.74 13.53 5.11
N ASP A 211 -0.53 12.28 5.53
CA ASP A 211 -0.52 11.86 6.93
C ASP A 211 0.92 11.95 7.46
N PRO A 212 1.23 12.85 8.40
CA PRO A 212 2.58 13.00 8.93
C PRO A 212 3.04 11.80 9.80
N ASN A 213 2.21 10.78 9.99
CA ASN A 213 2.54 9.49 10.61
C ASN A 213 3.34 9.64 11.92
N GLY A 214 2.79 10.38 12.87
CA GLY A 214 3.39 10.72 14.17
C GLY A 214 4.07 12.08 14.23
N GLY A 215 4.45 12.67 13.09
CA GLY A 215 4.98 14.02 13.01
C GLY A 215 3.90 15.10 12.92
N THR A 216 4.31 16.31 12.59
CA THR A 216 3.45 17.48 12.41
C THR A 216 3.56 18.03 11.00
N LEU A 217 2.43 18.49 10.45
CA LEU A 217 2.33 19.15 9.17
C LEU A 217 1.28 20.25 9.26
N ALA A 218 1.53 21.39 8.62
CA ALA A 218 0.57 22.49 8.58
C ALA A 218 -0.75 22.02 7.95
N GLU A 219 -1.89 22.48 8.47
CA GLU A 219 -3.22 22.05 8.00
C GLU A 219 -3.43 22.35 6.51
N ALA A 220 -2.91 23.51 6.04
CA ALA A 220 -2.99 23.90 4.63
C ALA A 220 -2.26 22.91 3.67
N ASP A 221 -1.28 22.18 4.18
CA ASP A 221 -0.46 21.25 3.39
C ASP A 221 -0.97 19.81 3.48
N ARG A 222 -2.01 19.55 4.28
CA ARG A 222 -2.53 18.18 4.50
C ARG A 222 -3.27 17.60 3.32
N THR A 223 -3.74 18.41 2.40
CA THR A 223 -4.46 17.93 1.23
C THR A 223 -4.06 18.67 -0.03
N ARG A 224 -4.08 17.96 -1.15
CA ARG A 224 -3.80 18.53 -2.48
C ARG A 224 -4.67 17.88 -3.52
N SER A 225 -5.18 18.66 -4.49
CA SER A 225 -5.85 18.17 -5.68
C SER A 225 -4.87 18.12 -6.85
N LEU A 226 -4.81 16.97 -7.52
CA LEU A 226 -3.96 16.71 -8.68
C LEU A 226 -4.81 16.05 -9.78
N MET A 227 -4.24 15.91 -10.96
CA MET A 227 -4.85 15.16 -12.07
C MET A 227 -3.95 13.98 -12.46
N THR A 228 -4.56 12.88 -12.91
CA THR A 228 -3.79 11.76 -13.46
C THR A 228 -3.00 12.21 -14.69
N GLY A 229 -1.78 11.70 -14.82
CA GLY A 229 -0.82 12.08 -15.86
C GLY A 229 0.10 13.24 -15.48
N GLU A 230 -0.24 14.02 -14.45
CA GLU A 230 0.62 15.08 -13.91
C GLU A 230 1.62 14.52 -12.89
N PRO A 231 2.76 15.18 -12.65
CA PRO A 231 3.62 14.85 -11.52
C PRO A 231 2.97 15.27 -10.19
N TYR A 232 3.37 14.62 -9.08
CA TYR A 232 2.91 15.04 -7.74
C TYR A 232 3.36 16.46 -7.39
N GLY A 233 4.43 16.98 -8.03
CA GLY A 233 4.98 18.31 -7.77
C GLY A 233 5.64 18.41 -6.40
N THR A 234 5.96 19.63 -5.99
CA THR A 234 6.66 19.86 -4.72
C THR A 234 5.89 19.29 -3.54
N LEU A 235 6.48 18.33 -2.85
CA LEU A 235 5.85 17.64 -1.72
C LEU A 235 6.07 18.44 -0.43
N PRO A 236 5.08 18.49 0.49
CA PRO A 236 5.25 19.18 1.77
C PRO A 236 6.28 18.43 2.64
N VAL A 237 6.96 19.18 3.50
CA VAL A 237 7.96 18.63 4.42
C VAL A 237 7.40 18.70 5.85
N PRO A 238 7.04 17.56 6.45
CA PRO A 238 6.59 17.49 7.84
C PRO A 238 7.79 17.54 8.80
N SER A 239 7.54 17.71 10.09
CA SER A 239 8.56 17.65 11.13
C SER A 239 8.18 16.64 12.23
N TYR A 240 9.21 15.99 12.81
CA TYR A 240 9.04 15.10 13.94
C TYR A 240 10.26 15.20 14.85
N ALA A 241 10.05 15.55 16.15
CA ALA A 241 11.13 15.74 17.07
C ALA A 241 11.98 14.47 17.25
N GLY A 242 13.30 14.56 17.01
CA GLY A 242 14.23 13.45 17.10
C GLY A 242 14.29 12.53 15.84
N TYR A 243 13.69 12.97 14.74
CA TYR A 243 13.69 12.22 13.48
C TYR A 243 13.93 13.13 12.27
N ASP A 244 14.62 12.59 11.27
CA ASP A 244 14.74 13.15 9.93
C ASP A 244 13.61 12.61 9.03
N PHE A 245 13.07 13.48 8.19
CA PHE A 245 12.06 13.11 7.21
C PHE A 245 12.70 12.28 6.07
N ALA A 246 12.25 11.04 5.90
CA ALA A 246 12.78 10.11 4.91
C ALA A 246 12.01 10.13 3.58
N GLY A 247 10.78 10.68 3.56
CA GLY A 247 9.98 10.78 2.33
C GLY A 247 8.50 10.43 2.55
N TRP A 248 7.72 10.59 1.50
CA TRP A 248 6.31 10.21 1.45
C TRP A 248 6.11 8.85 0.82
N TYR A 249 5.32 7.97 1.43
CA TYR A 249 5.09 6.59 1.01
C TYR A 249 3.61 6.25 0.94
N THR A 250 3.28 5.24 0.13
CA THR A 250 1.89 4.78 -0.05
C THR A 250 1.32 3.99 1.13
N GLU A 251 2.15 3.56 2.07
CA GLU A 251 1.76 2.76 3.25
C GLU A 251 2.49 3.30 4.49
N LYS A 252 1.90 3.13 5.68
CA LYS A 252 2.48 3.58 6.98
C LYS A 252 3.83 2.96 7.31
N GLY A 253 4.05 1.72 6.89
CA GLY A 253 5.30 0.99 7.04
C GLY A 253 5.60 0.25 5.75
N GLY A 254 6.62 0.67 4.99
CA GLY A 254 6.93 0.16 3.66
C GLY A 254 6.18 0.92 2.56
N GLY A 255 5.66 0.22 1.55
CA GLY A 255 5.00 0.83 0.40
C GLY A 255 5.98 1.43 -0.63
N THR A 256 5.45 2.20 -1.56
CA THR A 256 6.23 2.85 -2.63
C THR A 256 6.48 4.30 -2.27
N GLU A 257 7.73 4.73 -2.38
CA GLU A 257 8.11 6.14 -2.24
C GLU A 257 7.51 6.97 -3.37
N ILE A 258 6.92 8.11 -3.03
CA ILE A 258 6.39 9.11 -3.96
C ILE A 258 7.34 10.31 -3.97
N LYS A 259 7.84 10.64 -5.15
CA LYS A 259 8.72 11.79 -5.40
C LYS A 259 8.00 12.87 -6.18
N GLU A 260 8.54 14.08 -6.17
CA GLU A 260 7.97 15.23 -6.88
C GLU A 260 7.70 14.96 -8.36
N ASN A 261 8.59 14.22 -9.02
CA ASN A 261 8.48 13.85 -10.44
C ASN A 261 7.70 12.54 -10.69
N THR A 262 7.21 11.86 -9.63
CA THR A 262 6.36 10.68 -9.78
C THR A 262 5.07 11.08 -10.49
N THR A 263 4.73 10.37 -11.56
CA THR A 263 3.48 10.61 -12.29
C THR A 263 2.28 10.09 -11.50
N VAL A 264 1.24 10.88 -11.38
CA VAL A 264 -0.05 10.50 -10.78
C VAL A 264 -0.72 9.47 -11.67
N THR A 265 -0.81 8.24 -11.20
CA THR A 265 -1.49 7.13 -11.91
C THR A 265 -2.77 6.68 -11.24
N VAL A 266 -3.04 7.16 -10.02
CA VAL A 266 -4.25 6.90 -9.23
C VAL A 266 -5.16 8.13 -9.23
N PHE A 267 -6.45 7.94 -8.98
CA PHE A 267 -7.43 9.04 -8.91
C PHE A 267 -8.43 8.76 -7.77
N GLY A 268 -9.33 9.73 -7.53
CA GLY A 268 -10.23 9.68 -6.39
C GLY A 268 -9.54 10.18 -5.12
N THR A 269 -9.17 9.30 -4.21
CA THR A 269 -8.47 9.67 -2.96
C THR A 269 -7.27 8.76 -2.73
N GLN A 270 -6.18 9.34 -2.24
CA GLN A 270 -4.97 8.62 -1.83
C GLN A 270 -4.43 9.24 -0.55
N THR A 271 -3.98 8.41 0.40
CA THR A 271 -3.22 8.89 1.55
C THR A 271 -1.76 8.52 1.37
N LEU A 272 -0.88 9.49 1.54
CA LEU A 272 0.56 9.32 1.63
C LEU A 272 0.99 9.48 3.08
N TYR A 273 1.91 8.64 3.52
CA TYR A 273 2.40 8.58 4.90
C TYR A 273 3.85 9.01 4.96
N ALA A 274 4.17 9.90 5.89
CA ALA A 274 5.56 10.26 6.16
C ALA A 274 6.31 9.07 6.75
N HIS A 275 7.52 8.82 6.25
CA HIS A 275 8.48 7.91 6.88
C HIS A 275 9.57 8.71 7.56
N TRP A 276 10.13 8.13 8.62
CA TRP A 276 11.02 8.80 9.53
C TRP A 276 12.27 7.96 9.82
N THR A 277 13.42 8.63 9.87
CA THR A 277 14.69 8.04 10.30
C THR A 277 15.08 8.68 11.62
N PRO A 278 15.33 7.90 12.69
CA PRO A 278 15.76 8.48 13.96
C PRO A 278 17.05 9.28 13.80
N ILE A 279 17.11 10.49 14.36
CA ILE A 279 18.35 11.26 14.42
C ILE A 279 19.27 10.59 15.42
N HIS A 280 20.42 10.18 14.95
CA HIS A 280 21.46 9.63 15.82
C HIS A 280 22.17 10.78 16.55
N VAL A 281 21.94 10.87 17.86
CA VAL A 281 22.67 11.80 18.70
C VAL A 281 23.90 11.12 19.26
N HIS A 282 25.08 11.65 18.95
CA HIS A 282 26.33 11.11 19.46
C HIS A 282 26.46 11.35 20.96
N ALA A 283 26.51 10.25 21.73
CA ALA A 283 26.89 10.29 23.14
C ALA A 283 28.35 9.78 23.26
N TYR A 284 29.28 10.70 23.47
CA TYR A 284 30.70 10.40 23.56
C TYR A 284 31.04 9.88 24.96
N THR A 285 30.83 8.58 25.17
CA THR A 285 31.03 7.93 26.49
C THR A 285 32.03 6.76 26.43
N GLN A 286 32.44 6.36 25.23
CA GLN A 286 33.32 5.18 25.04
C GLN A 286 34.79 5.60 25.12
N GLN A 287 35.53 4.95 26.01
CA GLN A 287 37.00 5.11 26.18
C GLN A 287 37.73 4.13 25.26
N VAL A 288 37.92 4.50 24.00
CA VAL A 288 38.59 3.63 23.00
C VAL A 288 39.93 4.21 22.62
N GLN A 289 41.01 3.43 22.85
CA GLN A 289 42.38 3.80 22.49
C GLN A 289 42.62 3.41 21.02
N LYS A 290 42.38 4.32 20.10
CA LYS A 290 42.64 4.15 18.68
C LYS A 290 43.34 5.39 18.09
N PRO A 291 44.19 5.20 17.06
CA PRO A 291 45.03 6.29 16.53
C PRO A 291 44.21 7.56 16.13
N GLU A 292 43.06 7.39 15.50
CA GLU A 292 42.20 8.51 15.07
C GLU A 292 41.55 9.27 16.23
N ALA A 293 41.49 8.68 17.43
CA ALA A 293 40.96 9.32 18.63
C ALA A 293 42.06 9.97 19.50
N MET A 294 43.34 9.83 19.12
CA MET A 294 44.44 10.34 19.91
C MET A 294 44.49 11.87 19.86
N LYS A 295 44.33 12.50 21.01
CA LYS A 295 44.49 13.95 21.19
C LYS A 295 45.94 14.33 21.49
N THR A 296 46.57 13.65 22.45
CA THR A 296 47.96 13.88 22.86
C THR A 296 48.68 12.55 23.03
N PRO A 297 49.80 12.35 22.34
CA PRO A 297 50.59 11.14 22.54
C PRO A 297 51.19 11.10 23.94
N ALA A 298 51.49 9.89 24.41
CA ALA A 298 52.27 9.70 25.66
C ALA A 298 53.66 10.26 25.51
N ASP A 299 54.19 10.76 26.61
CA ASP A 299 55.62 11.09 26.78
C ASP A 299 56.23 10.32 27.95
N CYS A 300 57.45 10.65 28.33
CA CYS A 300 58.18 9.92 29.41
C CYS A 300 57.50 10.00 30.78
N THR A 301 56.68 11.03 31.01
CA THR A 301 56.03 11.32 32.29
C THR A 301 54.53 11.32 32.25
N ASN A 302 53.97 11.50 31.08
CA ASN A 302 52.54 11.67 30.91
C ASN A 302 51.95 10.56 30.04
N ASN A 303 50.81 10.06 30.46
CA ASN A 303 50.03 9.13 29.69
C ASN A 303 49.36 9.80 28.45
N ALA A 304 49.10 9.02 27.41
CA ALA A 304 48.38 9.48 26.24
C ALA A 304 46.95 9.91 26.60
N VAL A 305 46.46 10.96 25.94
CA VAL A 305 45.10 11.45 26.06
C VAL A 305 44.35 11.19 24.77
N TYR A 306 43.15 10.66 24.87
CA TYR A 306 42.29 10.34 23.74
C TYR A 306 40.95 11.08 23.88
N TYR A 307 40.34 11.40 22.76
CA TYR A 307 38.96 11.81 22.73
C TYR A 307 38.00 10.62 22.99
N LEU A 308 36.91 10.87 23.67
CA LEU A 308 35.83 9.89 23.83
C LEU A 308 35.20 9.57 22.49
N SER A 309 34.71 8.36 22.34
CA SER A 309 33.97 7.91 21.15
C SER A 309 32.52 7.64 21.48
N CYS A 310 31.66 7.79 20.48
CA CYS A 310 30.29 7.28 20.51
C CYS A 310 30.27 5.77 20.29
N ALA A 311 29.23 5.11 20.72
CA ALA A 311 29.02 3.67 20.46
C ALA A 311 28.97 3.32 18.96
N CYS A 312 28.67 4.28 18.07
CA CYS A 312 28.74 4.13 16.63
C CYS A 312 30.18 4.19 16.06
N GLY A 313 31.19 4.53 16.88
CA GLY A 313 32.59 4.66 16.48
C GLY A 313 33.04 6.09 16.17
N GLU A 314 32.12 7.05 16.08
CA GLU A 314 32.45 8.47 15.89
C GLU A 314 33.26 9.00 17.08
N VAL A 315 34.29 9.82 16.81
CA VAL A 315 35.17 10.41 17.81
C VAL A 315 34.76 11.85 18.07
N SER A 316 34.71 12.26 19.36
CA SER A 316 34.47 13.66 19.72
C SER A 316 35.60 14.56 19.23
N THR A 317 35.24 15.78 18.88
CA THR A 317 36.19 16.87 18.60
C THR A 317 36.17 17.93 19.72
N ASN A 318 35.38 17.71 20.75
CA ASN A 318 35.28 18.62 21.89
C ASN A 318 36.37 18.32 22.90
N ASP A 319 37.16 19.32 23.27
CA ASP A 319 38.25 19.20 24.21
C ASP A 319 37.83 18.78 25.63
N ALA A 320 36.57 18.91 25.99
CA ALA A 320 36.02 18.41 27.26
C ALA A 320 35.77 16.89 27.25
N ASP A 321 35.59 16.30 26.06
CA ASP A 321 35.25 14.87 25.90
C ASP A 321 36.51 14.02 25.73
N THR A 322 37.35 13.97 26.77
CA THR A 322 38.64 13.24 26.73
C THR A 322 38.80 12.32 27.91
N PHE A 323 39.67 11.34 27.75
CA PHE A 323 40.15 10.50 28.84
C PHE A 323 41.68 10.25 28.72
N THR A 324 42.32 10.02 29.86
CA THR A 324 43.75 9.66 29.92
C THR A 324 43.85 8.16 29.96
N ALA A 325 44.57 7.56 29.02
CA ALA A 325 44.79 6.13 28.99
C ALA A 325 45.84 5.71 30.00
N ALA A 326 45.47 4.87 30.96
CA ALA A 326 46.41 4.42 32.00
C ALA A 326 47.59 3.59 31.42
N ASN A 327 48.76 3.70 32.04
CA ASN A 327 49.97 2.93 31.72
C ASN A 327 50.45 3.11 30.27
N THR A 328 50.26 4.28 29.67
CA THR A 328 50.78 4.60 28.33
C THR A 328 52.01 5.53 28.40
N ALA A 329 52.35 6.08 29.54
CA ALA A 329 53.58 6.86 29.70
C ALA A 329 54.80 6.01 29.31
N LEU A 330 55.70 6.64 28.58
CA LEU A 330 56.98 6.00 28.17
C LEU A 330 57.96 6.14 29.30
N ASP A 331 58.29 5.03 29.98
CA ASP A 331 59.27 5.06 31.04
C ASP A 331 60.65 5.52 30.52
N HIS A 332 61.44 6.23 31.38
CA HIS A 332 62.80 6.58 31.06
C HIS A 332 63.69 5.34 31.02
N ASP A 333 64.19 5.00 29.85
CA ASP A 333 65.31 4.04 29.72
C ASP A 333 66.61 4.74 30.11
N TRP A 334 66.96 4.61 31.40
CA TRP A 334 68.24 5.03 31.89
C TRP A 334 69.30 3.99 31.43
N GLY A 335 69.66 4.06 30.15
CA GLY A 335 70.71 3.21 29.60
C GLY A 335 71.90 3.14 30.54
N LYS A 336 72.46 1.90 30.81
CA LYS A 336 73.60 1.73 31.62
C LYS A 336 74.72 2.61 31.13
N TRP A 337 75.20 3.53 32.02
CA TRP A 337 76.40 4.26 31.79
C TRP A 337 77.58 3.25 31.79
N THR A 338 78.22 3.02 30.66
CA THR A 338 79.47 2.28 30.49
C THR A 338 80.60 3.27 30.44
#